data_b26bc84f85eb7341e8946a57ec4f4f06
#
_entry.id   b26bc84f85eb7341e8946a57ec4f4f06
#
_cell.length_a   1.000
_cell.length_b   1.000
_cell.length_c   1.000
_cell.angle_alpha   90.00
_cell.angle_beta   90.00
_cell.angle_gamma   90.00
#
_symmetry.space_group_name_H-M   'P 1'
#
loop_
_entity.id
_entity.type
_entity.pdbx_description
1 polymer ?
#
loop_
_entity_poly.entity_id
_entity_poly.type
_entity_poly.pdbx_seq_one_letter_code
_entity_poly.pdbx_strand_id
1 'polypeptide(L)'
;MMKRLSILLFAVACMPQKSAVIRPDANAALAGQKLFRQHCSSCHGADAHGTRYAPDLHAANVQSMDHDALFRFVTNGNLRAGMPSWSRLPDERRWQIVAYLKSLDHPTSGP
;
A
#
# COMPACT_ATOMS: atom_id res chain seq x y z
N MET A 1 4.96 16.04 -63.25
CA MET A 1 4.08 16.14 -62.07
C MET A 1 4.79 15.50 -60.88
N MET A 2 5.32 16.30 -60.02
CA MET A 2 5.97 15.79 -58.78
C MET A 2 4.94 15.65 -57.67
N LYS A 3 4.61 14.43 -57.31
CA LYS A 3 3.80 14.17 -56.11
C LYS A 3 4.68 14.43 -54.89
N ARG A 4 4.36 15.47 -54.14
CA ARG A 4 5.01 15.70 -52.84
C ARG A 4 4.46 14.67 -51.86
N LEU A 5 5.32 13.74 -51.50
CA LEU A 5 5.02 12.80 -50.45
C LEU A 5 5.22 13.52 -49.09
N SER A 6 4.13 13.92 -48.47
CA SER A 6 4.18 14.46 -47.11
C SER A 6 4.43 13.30 -46.15
N ILE A 7 5.67 13.18 -45.70
CA ILE A 7 5.99 12.27 -44.61
C ILE A 7 5.49 12.92 -43.32
N LEU A 8 4.37 12.44 -42.82
CA LEU A 8 3.91 12.78 -41.48
C LEU A 8 4.82 12.06 -40.50
N LEU A 9 5.80 12.79 -39.98
CA LEU A 9 6.57 12.35 -38.83
C LEU A 9 5.66 12.42 -37.58
N PHE A 10 5.15 11.26 -37.19
CA PHE A 10 4.59 11.12 -35.84
C PHE A 10 5.72 11.14 -34.83
N ALA A 11 5.96 12.31 -34.25
CA ALA A 11 6.78 12.35 -33.05
C ALA A 11 6.05 11.63 -31.92
N VAL A 12 6.46 10.42 -31.62
CA VAL A 12 6.05 9.75 -30.39
C VAL A 12 6.72 10.54 -29.27
N ALA A 13 5.98 11.49 -28.69
CA ALA A 13 6.41 12.14 -27.48
C ALA A 13 6.49 11.07 -26.39
N CYS A 14 7.72 10.70 -26.03
CA CYS A 14 7.97 9.94 -24.83
C CYS A 14 7.57 10.84 -23.65
N MET A 15 6.31 10.73 -23.22
CA MET A 15 5.88 11.39 -22.00
C MET A 15 6.70 10.80 -20.86
N PRO A 16 7.37 11.62 -20.02
CA PRO A 16 7.96 11.12 -18.80
C PRO A 16 6.82 10.49 -18.03
N GLN A 17 6.86 9.19 -17.90
CA GLN A 17 6.00 8.50 -16.98
C GLN A 17 6.34 9.06 -15.60
N LYS A 18 5.46 9.89 -15.05
CA LYS A 18 5.51 10.18 -13.62
C LYS A 18 5.66 8.84 -12.94
N SER A 19 6.77 8.66 -12.27
CA SER A 19 6.95 7.56 -11.35
C SER A 19 5.61 7.35 -10.69
N ALA A 20 5.03 6.18 -10.93
CA ALA A 20 3.73 5.89 -10.36
C ALA A 20 3.89 6.09 -8.87
N VAL A 21 3.44 7.23 -8.37
CA VAL A 21 3.12 7.36 -6.95
C VAL A 21 2.23 6.16 -6.73
N ILE A 22 2.71 5.21 -5.95
CA ILE A 22 1.96 3.98 -5.67
C ILE A 22 0.71 4.47 -4.96
N ARG A 23 -0.28 4.83 -5.75
CA ARG A 23 -1.62 5.01 -5.21
C ARG A 23 -2.01 3.63 -4.73
N PRO A 24 -2.44 3.50 -3.48
CA PRO A 24 -2.99 2.24 -3.04
C PRO A 24 -4.21 1.96 -3.92
N ASP A 25 -3.97 1.29 -5.04
CA ASP A 25 -5.05 0.78 -5.84
C ASP A 25 -5.70 -0.42 -5.13
N ALA A 26 -6.89 -0.78 -5.55
CA ALA A 26 -7.63 -1.88 -4.95
C ALA A 26 -6.85 -3.21 -5.01
N ASN A 27 -6.01 -3.40 -6.04
CA ASN A 27 -5.18 -4.59 -6.19
C ASN A 27 -4.06 -4.64 -5.15
N ALA A 28 -3.40 -3.51 -4.89
CA ALA A 28 -2.39 -3.41 -3.85
C ALA A 28 -2.99 -3.68 -2.47
N ALA A 29 -4.17 -3.14 -2.18
CA ALA A 29 -4.87 -3.37 -0.92
C ALA A 29 -5.27 -4.85 -0.74
N LEU A 30 -5.73 -5.52 -1.78
CA LEU A 30 -6.04 -6.96 -1.73
C LEU A 30 -4.80 -7.82 -1.50
N ALA A 31 -3.69 -7.51 -2.17
CA ALA A 31 -2.42 -8.17 -1.94
C ALA A 31 -1.94 -7.94 -0.51
N GLY A 32 -2.06 -6.72 -0.01
CA GLY A 32 -1.74 -6.34 1.36
C GLY A 32 -2.60 -7.05 2.39
N GLN A 33 -3.89 -7.27 2.11
CA GLN A 33 -4.78 -8.03 2.99
C GLN A 33 -4.31 -9.47 3.18
N LYS A 34 -3.86 -10.12 2.11
CA LYS A 34 -3.30 -11.48 2.20
C LYS A 34 -2.04 -11.50 3.06
N LEU A 35 -1.14 -10.55 2.85
CA LEU A 35 0.08 -10.42 3.65
C LEU A 35 -0.23 -10.13 5.12
N PHE A 36 -1.20 -9.28 5.37
CA PHE A 36 -1.66 -8.96 6.71
C PHE A 36 -2.17 -10.22 7.44
N ARG A 37 -2.98 -11.02 6.78
CA ARG A 37 -3.47 -12.29 7.36
C ARG A 37 -2.34 -13.25 7.67
N GLN A 38 -1.29 -13.29 6.88
CA GLN A 38 -0.14 -14.17 7.09
C GLN A 38 0.75 -13.71 8.24
N HIS A 39 0.97 -12.39 8.38
CA HIS A 39 2.05 -11.86 9.21
C HIS A 39 1.57 -11.02 10.40
N CYS A 40 0.38 -10.46 10.34
CA CYS A 40 -0.08 -9.44 11.29
C CYS A 40 -1.32 -9.88 12.07
N SER A 41 -2.12 -10.77 11.53
CA SER A 41 -3.45 -11.12 12.07
C SER A 41 -3.39 -11.85 13.41
N SER A 42 -2.32 -12.57 13.70
CA SER A 42 -2.18 -13.27 14.97
C SER A 42 -2.20 -12.33 16.18
N CYS A 43 -1.74 -11.09 16.02
CA CYS A 43 -1.77 -10.06 17.05
C CYS A 43 -2.89 -9.04 16.84
N HIS A 44 -3.08 -8.58 15.58
CA HIS A 44 -4.04 -7.50 15.27
C HIS A 44 -5.46 -7.99 14.95
N GLY A 45 -5.69 -9.30 14.88
CA GLY A 45 -6.95 -9.87 14.47
C GLY A 45 -7.10 -9.96 12.94
N ALA A 46 -7.92 -10.91 12.47
CA ALA A 46 -8.10 -11.17 11.04
C ALA A 46 -8.69 -9.96 10.28
N ASP A 47 -9.50 -9.16 10.94
CA ASP A 47 -10.16 -7.95 10.45
C ASP A 47 -9.45 -6.65 10.90
N ALA A 48 -8.28 -6.76 11.53
CA ALA A 48 -7.46 -5.64 12.03
C ALA A 48 -8.12 -4.80 13.15
N HIS A 49 -9.12 -5.32 13.83
CA HIS A 49 -9.75 -4.63 14.96
C HIS A 49 -8.98 -4.76 16.29
N GLY A 50 -7.86 -5.44 16.25
CA GLY A 50 -7.04 -5.64 17.44
C GLY A 50 -7.45 -6.84 18.28
N THR A 51 -6.61 -7.14 19.24
CA THR A 51 -6.79 -8.16 20.26
C THR A 51 -6.16 -7.65 21.55
N ARG A 52 -6.10 -8.50 22.59
CA ARG A 52 -5.31 -8.15 23.78
C ARG A 52 -3.81 -7.98 23.52
N TYR A 53 -3.31 -8.45 22.37
CA TYR A 53 -1.88 -8.40 22.05
C TYR A 53 -1.49 -7.18 21.24
N ALA A 54 -2.42 -6.58 20.50
CA ALA A 54 -2.13 -5.45 19.62
C ALA A 54 -3.37 -4.57 19.41
N PRO A 55 -3.18 -3.27 19.11
CA PRO A 55 -4.27 -2.32 19.00
C PRO A 55 -5.09 -2.50 17.73
N ASP A 56 -6.28 -1.89 17.75
CA ASP A 56 -7.18 -1.74 16.62
C ASP A 56 -6.56 -0.80 15.57
N LEU A 57 -6.38 -1.30 14.36
CA LEU A 57 -5.79 -0.55 13.25
C LEU A 57 -6.80 0.31 12.49
N HIS A 58 -8.09 0.21 12.82
CA HIS A 58 -9.11 1.16 12.35
C HIS A 58 -9.11 2.46 13.16
N ALA A 59 -8.40 2.52 14.27
CA ALA A 59 -8.39 3.66 15.17
C ALA A 59 -7.85 4.93 14.49
N ALA A 60 -8.37 6.08 14.89
CA ALA A 60 -8.05 7.38 14.28
C ALA A 60 -6.56 7.72 14.33
N ASN A 61 -5.85 7.33 15.38
CA ASN A 61 -4.41 7.56 15.51
C ASN A 61 -3.58 6.79 14.47
N VAL A 62 -4.06 5.64 14.01
CA VAL A 62 -3.43 4.87 12.93
C VAL A 62 -3.84 5.45 11.58
N GLN A 63 -5.12 5.71 11.39
CA GLN A 63 -5.67 6.17 10.12
C GLN A 63 -5.22 7.60 9.76
N SER A 64 -4.85 8.42 10.73
CA SER A 64 -4.26 9.74 10.51
C SER A 64 -2.78 9.71 10.10
N MET A 65 -2.10 8.58 10.24
CA MET A 65 -0.72 8.43 9.77
C MET A 65 -0.68 8.45 8.24
N ASP A 66 0.29 9.15 7.69
CA ASP A 66 0.52 9.09 6.24
C ASP A 66 1.14 7.76 5.81
N HIS A 67 1.16 7.51 4.51
CA HIS A 67 1.68 6.25 3.96
C HIS A 67 3.15 6.01 4.34
N ASP A 68 3.98 7.05 4.30
CA ASP A 68 5.40 6.93 4.64
C ASP A 68 5.60 6.62 6.12
N ALA A 69 4.81 7.23 6.98
CA ALA A 69 4.85 6.97 8.42
C ALA A 69 4.46 5.52 8.73
N LEU A 70 3.39 5.01 8.10
CA LEU A 70 2.98 3.61 8.23
C LEU A 70 4.03 2.65 7.68
N PHE A 71 4.63 2.98 6.55
CA PHE A 71 5.69 2.17 5.96
C PHE A 71 6.90 2.06 6.89
N ARG A 72 7.34 3.18 7.47
CA ARG A 72 8.42 3.17 8.46
C ARG A 72 8.05 2.37 9.70
N PHE A 73 6.81 2.49 10.16
CA PHE A 73 6.35 1.76 11.33
C PHE A 73 6.36 0.25 11.10
N VAL A 74 5.84 -0.21 9.96
CA VAL A 74 5.88 -1.63 9.58
C VAL A 74 7.32 -2.11 9.42
N THR A 75 8.17 -1.30 8.82
CA THR A 75 9.58 -1.63 8.60
C THR A 75 10.32 -1.83 9.92
N ASN A 76 10.17 -0.89 10.85
CA ASN A 76 10.92 -0.87 12.10
C ASN A 76 10.24 -1.70 13.20
N GLY A 77 8.93 -1.85 13.13
CA GLY A 77 8.15 -2.44 14.21
C GLY A 77 8.13 -1.56 15.46
N ASN A 78 7.69 -2.16 16.55
CA ASN A 78 7.73 -1.58 17.87
C ASN A 78 8.10 -2.68 18.88
N LEU A 79 9.38 -2.95 19.00
CA LEU A 79 9.90 -4.07 19.80
C LEU A 79 9.53 -3.96 21.27
N ARG A 80 9.44 -2.75 21.80
CA ARG A 80 9.03 -2.53 23.20
C ARG A 80 7.60 -2.99 23.47
N ALA A 81 6.72 -2.83 22.49
CA ALA A 81 5.34 -3.28 22.56
C ALA A 81 5.13 -4.70 22.01
N GLY A 82 6.19 -5.37 21.56
CA GLY A 82 6.15 -6.73 21.03
C GLY A 82 5.88 -6.85 19.55
N MET A 83 5.82 -5.73 18.80
CA MET A 83 5.67 -5.77 17.36
C MET A 83 7.03 -5.96 16.67
N PRO A 84 7.23 -7.06 15.92
CA PRO A 84 8.50 -7.29 15.24
C PRO A 84 8.71 -6.33 14.06
N SER A 85 9.98 -6.13 13.70
CA SER A 85 10.37 -5.47 12.46
C SER A 85 10.03 -6.35 11.25
N TRP A 86 9.51 -5.74 10.19
CA TRP A 86 9.21 -6.43 8.94
C TRP A 86 10.15 -6.03 7.80
N SER A 87 11.33 -5.52 8.14
CA SER A 87 12.35 -5.12 7.18
C SER A 87 12.79 -6.25 6.23
N ARG A 88 12.59 -7.50 6.62
CA ARG A 88 12.89 -8.67 5.77
C ARG A 88 11.91 -8.88 4.62
N LEU A 89 10.70 -8.28 4.69
CA LEU A 89 9.80 -8.29 3.56
C LEU A 89 10.30 -7.30 2.50
N PRO A 90 10.23 -7.63 1.21
CA PRO A 90 10.52 -6.68 0.14
C PRO A 90 9.70 -5.39 0.28
N ASP A 91 10.26 -4.26 -0.15
CA ASP A 91 9.60 -2.95 -0.06
C ASP A 91 8.20 -2.96 -0.66
N GLU A 92 8.04 -3.57 -1.83
CA GLU A 92 6.74 -3.67 -2.49
C GLU A 92 5.68 -4.34 -1.60
N ARG A 93 6.03 -5.40 -0.90
CA ARG A 93 5.11 -6.11 -0.01
C ARG A 93 4.74 -5.26 1.20
N ARG A 94 5.68 -4.53 1.76
CA ARG A 94 5.40 -3.58 2.85
C ARG A 94 4.47 -2.46 2.39
N TRP A 95 4.66 -1.94 1.17
CA TRP A 95 3.75 -0.97 0.59
C TRP A 95 2.35 -1.52 0.35
N GLN A 96 2.22 -2.77 -0.05
CA GLN A 96 0.92 -3.45 -0.17
C GLN A 96 0.22 -3.56 1.19
N ILE A 97 0.95 -3.89 2.25
CA ILE A 97 0.40 -3.88 3.61
C ILE A 97 -0.10 -2.48 3.98
N VAL A 98 0.68 -1.44 3.72
CA VAL A 98 0.27 -0.04 3.96
C VAL A 98 -0.99 0.31 3.17
N ALA A 99 -1.08 -0.11 1.90
CA ALA A 99 -2.27 0.09 1.08
C ALA A 99 -3.51 -0.55 1.72
N TYR A 100 -3.38 -1.76 2.24
CA TYR A 100 -4.46 -2.42 2.97
C TYR A 100 -4.85 -1.66 4.24
N LEU A 101 -3.88 -1.24 5.06
CA LEU A 101 -4.14 -0.48 6.29
C LEU A 101 -4.89 0.82 6.01
N LYS A 102 -4.52 1.54 4.96
CA LYS A 102 -5.21 2.77 4.56
C LYS A 102 -6.60 2.52 3.96
N SER A 103 -6.86 1.33 3.46
CA SER A 103 -8.19 0.94 2.96
C SER A 103 -9.21 0.68 4.07
N LEU A 104 -8.76 0.50 5.31
CA LEU A 104 -9.63 0.21 6.44
C LEU A 104 -10.53 1.38 6.82
N ASP A 105 -10.09 2.60 6.58
CA ASP A 105 -10.87 3.83 6.85
C ASP A 105 -11.97 4.08 5.80
N HIS A 106 -11.84 3.46 4.65
CA HIS A 106 -12.81 3.51 3.58
C HIS A 106 -13.30 2.09 3.31
N PRO A 107 -14.30 1.60 4.05
CA PRO A 107 -14.91 0.35 3.63
C PRO A 107 -15.35 0.56 2.18
N THR A 108 -14.71 -0.16 1.28
CA THR A 108 -15.22 -0.27 -0.07
C THR A 108 -16.65 -0.72 0.07
N SER A 109 -17.58 0.22 -0.14
CA SER A 109 -18.97 -0.13 -0.30
C SER A 109 -18.99 -1.09 -1.49
N GLY A 110 -18.91 -2.37 -1.16
CA GLY A 110 -19.17 -3.42 -2.10
C GLY A 110 -20.56 -3.22 -2.68
N PRO A 111 -20.82 -3.73 -3.87
CA PRO A 111 -22.10 -3.56 -4.54
C PRO A 111 -23.26 -4.04 -3.69
#